data_04660150533b979d642a1b1da72dea6d
#
_entry.id   04660150533b979d642a1b1da72dea6d
#
_cell.length_a   1.000
_cell.length_b   1.000
_cell.length_c   1.000
_cell.angle_alpha   90.00
_cell.angle_beta   90.00
_cell.angle_gamma   90.00
#
_symmetry.space_group_name_H-M   'P 1'
#
loop_
_entity.id
_entity.type
_entity.pdbx_description
1 polymer ?
#
loop_
_entity_poly.entity_id
_entity_poly.type
_entity_poly.pdbx_seq_one_letter_code
_entity_poly.pdbx_strand_id
1 'polypeptide(L)'
;MLSYLVHRILIMIPTLIAISIVIFTIINLPQGNYYTTYIAELQQSGEAVDLAKIQFLEDEYGLNRPLWQQYLYWAFGLLHGNMGYSFAYNLPVNKVVGDRLFFTFLVSFTTIIFTYVVAFPIGVYSATHQYSWTDHALTLLGFLGLATPSFLFALVLLYFANVYFGISIGGLMDPQYIDKPWSVPKALSVLAHLWIPVIVIGTAGTAAMIRRLRANLLDELQKQYVVTARAKGLPPLKLLFKYPLRMALNPFISDIGSLLPHVISGAAIVSVVMSLPTTGPMLLDALRSQDMYLAGSFLMFMAFLTVIGVFVSDLALALLDPRIRLQAGRGL
;
A
#
# COMPACT_ATOMS: atom_id res chain seq x y z
N MET A 1 -23.09 -1.48 -19.38
CA MET A 1 -22.30 -2.12 -18.34
C MET A 1 -21.32 -3.14 -18.91
N LEU A 2 -21.78 -4.17 -19.64
CA LEU A 2 -20.89 -5.21 -20.17
C LEU A 2 -19.80 -4.63 -21.10
N SER A 3 -20.16 -3.76 -22.03
CA SER A 3 -19.20 -3.07 -22.94
C SER A 3 -18.14 -2.26 -22.16
N TYR A 4 -18.55 -1.53 -21.12
CA TYR A 4 -17.63 -0.79 -20.26
C TYR A 4 -16.65 -1.73 -19.53
N LEU A 5 -17.14 -2.83 -18.96
CA LEU A 5 -16.31 -3.83 -18.28
C LEU A 5 -15.30 -4.47 -19.24
N VAL A 6 -15.76 -4.90 -20.41
CA VAL A 6 -14.88 -5.50 -21.44
C VAL A 6 -13.79 -4.52 -21.87
N HIS A 7 -14.15 -3.27 -22.13
CA HIS A 7 -13.18 -2.25 -22.53
C HIS A 7 -12.13 -2.00 -21.43
N ARG A 8 -12.54 -1.93 -20.15
CA ARG A 8 -11.62 -1.79 -19.01
C ARG A 8 -10.68 -2.97 -18.89
N ILE A 9 -11.18 -4.21 -18.98
CA ILE A 9 -10.35 -5.42 -18.95
C ILE A 9 -9.34 -5.44 -20.10
N LEU A 10 -9.77 -5.06 -21.30
CA LEU A 10 -8.87 -4.99 -22.47
C LEU A 10 -7.74 -3.97 -22.29
N ILE A 11 -7.99 -2.86 -21.61
CA ILE A 11 -6.94 -1.86 -21.31
C ILE A 11 -6.00 -2.35 -20.21
N MET A 12 -6.47 -3.14 -19.24
CA MET A 12 -5.62 -3.66 -18.17
C MET A 12 -4.48 -4.54 -18.71
N ILE A 13 -4.72 -5.34 -19.76
CA ILE A 13 -3.71 -6.25 -20.32
C ILE A 13 -2.48 -5.49 -20.86
N PRO A 14 -2.60 -4.54 -21.81
CA PRO A 14 -1.44 -3.80 -22.30
C PRO A 14 -0.80 -2.94 -21.21
N THR A 15 -1.58 -2.45 -20.24
CA THR A 15 -1.02 -1.72 -19.08
C THR A 15 -0.13 -2.62 -18.25
N LEU A 16 -0.54 -3.84 -17.90
CA LEU A 16 0.27 -4.79 -17.14
C LEU A 16 1.51 -5.22 -17.93
N ILE A 17 1.41 -5.41 -19.24
CA ILE A 17 2.56 -5.71 -20.10
C ILE A 17 3.55 -4.54 -20.09
N ALA A 18 3.10 -3.31 -20.27
CA ALA A 18 3.96 -2.14 -20.22
C ALA A 18 4.66 -2.00 -18.87
N ILE A 19 3.91 -2.17 -17.76
CA ILE A 19 4.47 -2.13 -16.40
C ILE A 19 5.49 -3.25 -16.20
N SER A 20 5.24 -4.47 -16.67
CA SER A 20 6.18 -5.59 -16.53
C SER A 20 7.51 -5.33 -17.25
N ILE A 21 7.47 -4.74 -18.46
CA ILE A 21 8.66 -4.34 -19.19
C ILE A 21 9.45 -3.26 -18.42
N VAL A 22 8.74 -2.25 -17.89
CA VAL A 22 9.38 -1.18 -17.11
C VAL A 22 10.01 -1.73 -15.84
N ILE A 23 9.29 -2.55 -15.06
CA ILE A 23 9.81 -3.17 -13.84
C ILE A 23 11.07 -4.00 -14.16
N PHE A 24 10.97 -4.90 -15.14
CA PHE A 24 12.09 -5.75 -15.53
C PHE A 24 13.31 -4.93 -15.96
N THR A 25 13.09 -3.88 -16.77
CA THR A 25 14.16 -2.99 -17.21
C THR A 25 14.81 -2.26 -16.04
N ILE A 26 14.03 -1.66 -15.15
CA ILE A 26 14.55 -0.88 -14.02
C ILE A 26 15.38 -1.75 -13.07
N ILE A 27 14.91 -2.97 -12.77
CA ILE A 27 15.61 -3.87 -11.84
C ILE A 27 16.92 -4.37 -12.43
N ASN A 28 17.00 -4.51 -13.77
CA ASN A 28 18.22 -4.92 -14.46
C ASN A 28 19.14 -3.75 -14.87
N LEU A 29 18.80 -2.49 -14.55
CA LEU A 29 19.70 -1.34 -14.81
C LEU A 29 20.98 -1.34 -13.98
N PRO A 30 20.98 -1.71 -12.68
CA PRO A 30 22.21 -1.81 -11.92
C PRO A 30 23.15 -2.86 -12.52
N GLN A 31 24.44 -2.55 -12.54
CA GLN A 31 25.45 -3.48 -13.04
C GLN A 31 25.61 -4.67 -12.06
N GLY A 32 25.65 -5.87 -12.57
CA GLY A 32 25.76 -7.08 -11.77
C GLY A 32 24.42 -7.79 -11.55
N ASN A 33 24.49 -8.87 -10.80
CA ASN A 33 23.33 -9.66 -10.33
C ASN A 33 23.58 -10.06 -8.87
N TYR A 34 22.64 -10.75 -8.25
CA TYR A 34 22.77 -11.26 -6.88
C TYR A 34 24.11 -12.00 -6.66
N TYR A 35 24.51 -12.84 -7.58
CA TYR A 35 25.74 -13.63 -7.44
C TYR A 35 27.01 -12.79 -7.50
N THR A 36 27.05 -11.76 -8.33
CA THR A 36 28.22 -10.85 -8.36
C THR A 36 28.39 -10.13 -7.03
N THR A 37 27.28 -9.69 -6.43
CA THR A 37 27.28 -9.06 -5.10
C THR A 37 27.66 -10.06 -4.02
N TYR A 38 27.06 -11.25 -4.04
CA TYR A 38 27.34 -12.33 -3.09
C TYR A 38 28.79 -12.83 -3.14
N ILE A 39 29.34 -13.01 -4.33
CA ILE A 39 30.77 -13.38 -4.52
C ILE A 39 31.69 -12.28 -3.94
N ALA A 40 31.37 -11.02 -4.19
CA ALA A 40 32.15 -9.90 -3.65
C ALA A 40 32.14 -9.85 -2.11
N GLU A 41 30.99 -10.13 -1.50
CA GLU A 41 30.84 -10.21 -0.04
C GLU A 41 31.65 -11.39 0.56
N LEU A 42 31.54 -12.58 -0.05
CA LEU A 42 32.32 -13.75 0.40
C LEU A 42 33.83 -13.53 0.26
N GLN A 43 34.27 -12.89 -0.81
CA GLN A 43 35.68 -12.54 -0.97
C GLN A 43 36.18 -11.55 0.09
N GLN A 44 35.34 -10.60 0.49
CA GLN A 44 35.66 -9.67 1.57
C GLN A 44 35.70 -10.32 2.94
N SER A 45 34.82 -11.31 3.19
CA SER A 45 34.82 -12.07 4.45
C SER A 45 35.89 -13.17 4.54
N GLY A 46 36.59 -13.46 3.42
CA GLY A 46 37.60 -14.52 3.37
C GLY A 46 37.02 -15.93 3.30
N GLU A 47 35.73 -16.06 2.99
CA GLU A 47 35.07 -17.36 2.83
C GLU A 47 35.27 -17.94 1.44
N ALA A 48 35.30 -19.27 1.35
CA ALA A 48 35.46 -19.98 0.06
C ALA A 48 34.14 -19.90 -0.73
N VAL A 49 34.24 -19.48 -1.99
CA VAL A 49 33.09 -19.41 -2.91
C VAL A 49 32.87 -20.76 -3.57
N ASP A 50 31.68 -21.32 -3.43
CA ASP A 50 31.26 -22.51 -4.20
C ASP A 50 30.78 -22.11 -5.59
N LEU A 51 31.76 -21.96 -6.49
CA LEU A 51 31.51 -21.56 -7.88
C LEU A 51 30.64 -22.59 -8.65
N ALA A 52 30.72 -23.86 -8.31
CA ALA A 52 29.94 -24.92 -8.97
C ALA A 52 28.42 -24.75 -8.64
N LYS A 53 28.11 -24.45 -7.40
CA LYS A 53 26.74 -24.16 -6.97
C LYS A 53 26.18 -22.90 -7.62
N ILE A 54 26.99 -21.86 -7.73
CA ILE A 54 26.61 -20.61 -8.39
C ILE A 54 26.31 -20.84 -9.86
N GLN A 55 27.21 -21.49 -10.59
CA GLN A 55 27.00 -21.81 -12.00
C GLN A 55 25.75 -22.66 -12.24
N PHE A 56 25.51 -23.65 -11.37
CA PHE A 56 24.30 -24.47 -11.45
C PHE A 56 23.03 -23.61 -11.33
N LEU A 57 22.99 -22.68 -10.38
CA LEU A 57 21.83 -21.80 -10.17
C LEU A 57 21.69 -20.76 -11.30
N GLU A 58 22.79 -20.22 -11.82
CA GLU A 58 22.75 -19.31 -12.98
C GLU A 58 22.19 -20.01 -14.24
N ASP A 59 22.57 -21.25 -14.46
CA ASP A 59 22.05 -22.03 -15.58
C ASP A 59 20.60 -22.46 -15.40
N GLU A 60 20.21 -22.90 -14.19
CA GLU A 60 18.85 -23.32 -13.87
C GLU A 60 17.84 -22.18 -14.01
N TYR A 61 18.19 -20.98 -13.52
CA TYR A 61 17.32 -19.80 -13.60
C TYR A 61 17.58 -18.93 -14.84
N GLY A 62 18.52 -19.35 -15.70
CA GLY A 62 18.78 -18.71 -16.99
C GLY A 62 19.34 -17.30 -16.90
N LEU A 63 20.07 -16.96 -15.83
CA LEU A 63 20.66 -15.64 -15.63
C LEU A 63 21.77 -15.32 -16.65
N ASN A 64 22.37 -16.34 -17.27
CA ASN A 64 23.36 -16.21 -18.34
C ASN A 64 22.73 -15.97 -19.73
N ARG A 65 21.39 -15.98 -19.84
CA ARG A 65 20.68 -15.75 -21.11
C ARG A 65 20.59 -14.27 -21.45
N PRO A 66 20.38 -13.90 -22.73
CA PRO A 66 20.08 -12.52 -23.12
C PRO A 66 18.85 -11.98 -22.37
N LEU A 67 18.85 -10.69 -22.00
CA LEU A 67 17.81 -10.07 -21.17
C LEU A 67 16.38 -10.28 -21.69
N TRP A 68 16.18 -10.29 -23.01
CA TRP A 68 14.85 -10.53 -23.58
C TRP A 68 14.34 -11.96 -23.32
N GLN A 69 15.24 -12.97 -23.26
CA GLN A 69 14.86 -14.35 -22.90
C GLN A 69 14.56 -14.46 -21.40
N GLN A 70 15.36 -13.79 -20.56
CA GLN A 70 15.11 -13.72 -19.11
C GLN A 70 13.74 -13.07 -18.84
N TYR A 71 13.41 -11.98 -19.54
CA TYR A 71 12.10 -11.32 -19.44
C TYR A 71 10.96 -12.29 -19.82
N LEU A 72 11.07 -12.97 -20.95
CA LEU A 72 10.02 -13.91 -21.36
C LEU A 72 9.85 -15.06 -20.38
N TYR A 73 10.96 -15.61 -19.88
CA TYR A 73 10.93 -16.68 -18.88
C TYR A 73 10.25 -16.23 -17.59
N TRP A 74 10.63 -15.08 -17.07
CA TRP A 74 10.05 -14.48 -15.88
C TRP A 74 8.56 -14.14 -16.07
N ALA A 75 8.21 -13.46 -17.14
CA ALA A 75 6.83 -13.05 -17.42
C ALA A 75 5.90 -14.27 -17.61
N PHE A 76 6.39 -15.31 -18.31
CA PHE A 76 5.65 -16.54 -18.50
C PHE A 76 5.48 -17.31 -17.18
N GLY A 77 6.50 -17.33 -16.34
CA GLY A 77 6.42 -17.88 -14.99
C GLY A 77 5.33 -17.20 -14.15
N LEU A 78 5.27 -15.88 -14.17
CA LEU A 78 4.24 -15.11 -13.44
C LEU A 78 2.81 -15.45 -13.90
N LEU A 79 2.59 -15.65 -15.20
CA LEU A 79 1.28 -16.05 -15.73
C LEU A 79 0.83 -17.44 -15.23
N HIS A 80 1.78 -18.30 -14.85
CA HIS A 80 1.51 -19.62 -14.26
C HIS A 80 1.57 -19.62 -12.72
N GLY A 81 1.66 -18.44 -12.10
CA GLY A 81 1.74 -18.30 -10.64
C GLY A 81 3.12 -18.62 -10.05
N ASN A 82 4.14 -18.80 -10.89
CA ASN A 82 5.52 -18.98 -10.45
C ASN A 82 6.24 -17.62 -10.41
N MET A 83 6.52 -17.13 -9.21
CA MET A 83 7.22 -15.87 -9.00
C MET A 83 8.76 -16.01 -9.07
N GLY A 84 9.27 -17.23 -9.29
CA GLY A 84 10.70 -17.54 -9.30
C GLY A 84 11.26 -17.87 -7.92
N TYR A 85 12.58 -17.81 -7.80
CA TYR A 85 13.33 -18.17 -6.61
C TYR A 85 14.09 -16.96 -6.07
N SER A 86 14.01 -16.73 -4.76
CA SER A 86 14.78 -15.70 -4.08
C SER A 86 16.13 -16.26 -3.65
N PHE A 87 17.18 -15.67 -4.16
CA PHE A 87 18.54 -16.07 -3.82
C PHE A 87 18.96 -15.55 -2.45
N ALA A 88 18.50 -14.38 -2.07
CA ALA A 88 18.76 -13.78 -0.76
C ALA A 88 18.17 -14.59 0.40
N TYR A 89 16.99 -15.17 0.19
CA TYR A 89 16.29 -15.96 1.20
C TYR A 89 16.43 -17.48 1.02
N ASN A 90 17.02 -17.94 -0.10
CA ASN A 90 17.13 -19.35 -0.46
C ASN A 90 15.78 -20.10 -0.45
N LEU A 91 14.72 -19.46 -0.92
CA LEU A 91 13.33 -19.96 -0.91
C LEU A 91 12.59 -19.52 -2.17
N PRO A 92 11.55 -20.25 -2.59
CA PRO A 92 10.64 -19.77 -3.63
C PRO A 92 10.04 -18.40 -3.24
N VAL A 93 10.01 -17.46 -4.17
CA VAL A 93 9.48 -16.09 -3.95
C VAL A 93 8.05 -16.12 -3.42
N ASN A 94 7.22 -17.03 -3.94
CA ASN A 94 5.83 -17.20 -3.48
C ASN A 94 5.75 -17.42 -1.96
N LYS A 95 6.68 -18.19 -1.40
CA LYS A 95 6.73 -18.44 0.06
C LYS A 95 7.23 -17.20 0.81
N VAL A 96 8.33 -16.59 0.36
CA VAL A 96 8.90 -15.40 0.99
C VAL A 96 7.90 -14.26 1.04
N VAL A 97 7.19 -14.03 -0.06
CA VAL A 97 6.15 -12.98 -0.15
C VAL A 97 4.93 -13.36 0.67
N GLY A 98 4.46 -14.63 0.58
CA GLY A 98 3.28 -15.11 1.28
C GLY A 98 3.38 -14.96 2.81
N ASP A 99 4.51 -15.30 3.39
CA ASP A 99 4.75 -15.21 4.84
C ASP A 99 4.65 -13.75 5.35
N ARG A 100 4.94 -12.76 4.49
CA ARG A 100 4.91 -11.34 4.84
C ARG A 100 3.63 -10.62 4.45
N LEU A 101 2.90 -11.15 3.46
CA LEU A 101 1.67 -10.53 2.96
C LEU A 101 0.59 -10.42 4.03
N PHE A 102 0.45 -11.42 4.88
CA PHE A 102 -0.54 -11.40 5.94
C PHE A 102 -0.36 -10.20 6.87
N PHE A 103 0.85 -9.98 7.38
CA PHE A 103 1.14 -8.85 8.26
C PHE A 103 1.06 -7.51 7.52
N THR A 104 1.50 -7.47 6.26
CA THR A 104 1.36 -6.29 5.42
C THR A 104 -0.09 -5.93 5.22
N PHE A 105 -0.94 -6.91 4.89
CA PHE A 105 -2.37 -6.70 4.74
C PHE A 105 -3.02 -6.27 6.06
N LEU A 106 -2.68 -6.91 7.17
CA LEU A 106 -3.21 -6.59 8.50
C LEU A 106 -2.89 -5.14 8.89
N VAL A 107 -1.63 -4.72 8.79
CA VAL A 107 -1.21 -3.34 9.09
C VAL A 107 -1.90 -2.35 8.15
N SER A 108 -1.88 -2.62 6.84
CA SER A 108 -2.45 -1.72 5.84
C SER A 108 -3.96 -1.58 5.99
N PHE A 109 -4.67 -2.68 6.14
CA PHE A 109 -6.13 -2.69 6.30
C PHE A 109 -6.57 -1.95 7.57
N THR A 110 -5.90 -2.24 8.70
CA THR A 110 -6.19 -1.56 9.97
C THR A 110 -5.87 -0.07 9.88
N THR A 111 -4.76 0.31 9.21
CA THR A 111 -4.41 1.70 8.96
C THR A 111 -5.45 2.41 8.11
N ILE A 112 -5.95 1.78 7.06
CA ILE A 112 -7.03 2.34 6.22
C ILE A 112 -8.28 2.55 7.06
N ILE A 113 -8.72 1.55 7.83
CA ILE A 113 -9.89 1.68 8.72
C ILE A 113 -9.68 2.84 9.70
N PHE A 114 -8.54 2.90 10.38
CA PHE A 114 -8.20 4.00 11.30
C PHE A 114 -8.30 5.35 10.62
N THR A 115 -7.70 5.49 9.43
CA THR A 115 -7.72 6.72 8.66
C THR A 115 -9.15 7.16 8.34
N TYR A 116 -10.00 6.26 7.88
CA TYR A 116 -11.39 6.59 7.55
C TYR A 116 -12.22 6.90 8.79
N VAL A 117 -12.11 6.08 9.84
CA VAL A 117 -12.88 6.26 11.10
C VAL A 117 -12.53 7.59 11.76
N VAL A 118 -11.27 8.03 11.69
CA VAL A 118 -10.84 9.31 12.29
C VAL A 118 -11.10 10.48 11.34
N ALA A 119 -10.74 10.36 10.06
CA ALA A 119 -10.81 11.48 9.13
C ALA A 119 -12.24 11.89 8.77
N PHE A 120 -13.17 10.95 8.64
CA PHE A 120 -14.53 11.26 8.21
C PHE A 120 -15.28 12.15 9.22
N PRO A 121 -15.40 11.77 10.51
CA PRO A 121 -16.08 12.64 11.49
C PRO A 121 -15.43 14.00 11.59
N ILE A 122 -14.09 14.05 11.65
CA ILE A 122 -13.34 15.30 11.77
C ILE A 122 -13.53 16.17 10.52
N GLY A 123 -13.40 15.62 9.32
CA GLY A 123 -13.57 16.38 8.07
C GLY A 123 -14.98 16.93 7.88
N VAL A 124 -16.01 16.13 8.22
CA VAL A 124 -17.41 16.56 8.19
C VAL A 124 -17.65 17.67 9.23
N TYR A 125 -17.16 17.48 10.44
CA TYR A 125 -17.29 18.49 11.51
C TYR A 125 -16.62 19.80 11.11
N SER A 126 -15.37 19.78 10.64
CA SER A 126 -14.62 20.94 10.18
C SER A 126 -15.32 21.68 9.02
N ALA A 127 -15.94 20.95 8.09
CA ALA A 127 -16.68 21.56 6.98
C ALA A 127 -17.98 22.23 7.44
N THR A 128 -18.68 21.64 8.42
CA THR A 128 -19.95 22.19 8.92
C THR A 128 -19.80 23.30 9.97
N HIS A 129 -18.62 23.39 10.58
CA HIS A 129 -18.28 24.41 11.61
C HIS A 129 -17.05 25.21 11.20
N GLN A 130 -17.03 25.68 9.95
CA GLN A 130 -15.93 26.42 9.35
C GLN A 130 -15.55 27.64 10.23
N TYR A 131 -14.23 27.86 10.39
CA TYR A 131 -13.64 28.95 11.18
C TYR A 131 -13.94 28.91 12.69
N SER A 132 -14.51 27.83 13.23
CA SER A 132 -14.60 27.61 14.66
C SER A 132 -13.22 27.35 15.28
N TRP A 133 -13.09 27.57 16.59
CA TRP A 133 -11.87 27.24 17.33
C TRP A 133 -11.48 25.76 17.19
N THR A 134 -12.47 24.88 17.18
CA THR A 134 -12.28 23.45 16.97
C THR A 134 -11.80 23.15 15.54
N ASP A 135 -12.31 23.81 14.51
CA ASP A 135 -11.82 23.68 13.14
C ASP A 135 -10.35 24.11 13.03
N HIS A 136 -9.98 25.23 13.66
CA HIS A 136 -8.60 25.69 13.70
C HIS A 136 -7.68 24.72 14.45
N ALA A 137 -8.11 24.21 15.61
CA ALA A 137 -7.33 23.23 16.40
C ALA A 137 -7.12 21.92 15.63
N LEU A 138 -8.17 21.36 15.02
CA LEU A 138 -8.09 20.13 14.23
C LEU A 138 -7.23 20.31 12.97
N THR A 139 -7.30 21.49 12.35
CA THR A 139 -6.46 21.85 11.21
C THR A 139 -4.98 21.93 11.62
N LEU A 140 -4.68 22.57 12.76
CA LEU A 140 -3.31 22.65 13.30
C LEU A 140 -2.76 21.26 13.63
N LEU A 141 -3.52 20.40 14.30
CA LEU A 141 -3.12 19.01 14.58
C LEU A 141 -2.86 18.23 13.29
N GLY A 142 -3.71 18.42 12.28
CA GLY A 142 -3.50 17.83 10.96
C GLY A 142 -2.18 18.30 10.30
N PHE A 143 -1.86 19.58 10.38
CA PHE A 143 -0.59 20.10 9.86
C PHE A 143 0.63 19.57 10.62
N LEU A 144 0.55 19.47 11.95
CA LEU A 144 1.61 18.86 12.76
C LEU A 144 1.84 17.40 12.37
N GLY A 145 0.76 16.62 12.15
CA GLY A 145 0.87 15.25 11.69
C GLY A 145 1.50 15.10 10.30
N LEU A 146 1.25 16.06 9.39
CA LEU A 146 1.87 16.07 8.06
C LEU A 146 3.32 16.56 8.06
N ALA A 147 3.65 17.52 8.93
CA ALA A 147 4.99 18.09 9.03
C ALA A 147 5.98 17.17 9.74
N THR A 148 5.47 16.26 10.59
CA THR A 148 6.34 15.32 11.34
C THR A 148 6.75 14.17 10.44
N PRO A 149 8.07 13.92 10.23
CA PRO A 149 8.53 12.75 9.51
C PRO A 149 8.03 11.46 10.18
N SER A 150 7.38 10.58 9.41
CA SER A 150 6.72 9.38 9.95
C SER A 150 7.68 8.45 10.72
N PHE A 151 8.93 8.34 10.27
CA PHE A 151 9.94 7.54 10.97
C PHE A 151 10.32 8.13 12.33
N LEU A 152 10.40 9.46 12.45
CA LEU A 152 10.68 10.13 13.72
C LEU A 152 9.49 9.94 14.68
N PHE A 153 8.27 10.07 14.18
CA PHE A 153 7.07 9.83 14.97
C PHE A 153 7.01 8.36 15.45
N ALA A 154 7.43 7.41 14.59
CA ALA A 154 7.56 6.01 14.99
C ALA A 154 8.51 5.81 16.16
N LEU A 155 9.72 6.40 16.10
CA LEU A 155 10.72 6.29 17.16
C LEU A 155 10.21 6.87 18.49
N VAL A 156 9.55 8.03 18.44
CA VAL A 156 8.97 8.67 19.61
C VAL A 156 7.89 7.79 20.23
N LEU A 157 6.95 7.26 19.43
CA LEU A 157 5.91 6.37 19.96
C LEU A 157 6.44 5.05 20.47
N LEU A 158 7.44 4.45 19.82
CA LEU A 158 8.10 3.24 20.32
C LEU A 158 8.76 3.47 21.68
N TYR A 159 9.45 4.61 21.83
CA TYR A 159 10.04 4.98 23.12
C TYR A 159 8.98 5.10 24.23
N PHE A 160 7.91 5.83 23.99
CA PHE A 160 6.81 5.98 24.96
C PHE A 160 6.11 4.64 25.26
N ALA A 161 5.85 3.84 24.22
CA ALA A 161 5.23 2.52 24.39
C ALA A 161 6.09 1.58 25.24
N ASN A 162 7.40 1.61 25.06
CA ASN A 162 8.32 0.80 25.86
C ASN A 162 8.37 1.29 27.33
N VAL A 163 8.53 2.61 27.54
CA VAL A 163 8.70 3.17 28.90
C VAL A 163 7.41 3.05 29.74
N TYR A 164 6.23 3.31 29.15
CA TYR A 164 4.98 3.37 29.91
C TYR A 164 4.16 2.08 29.87
N PHE A 165 4.29 1.30 28.80
CA PHE A 165 3.48 0.07 28.62
C PHE A 165 4.30 -1.20 28.59
N GLY A 166 5.65 -1.13 28.65
CA GLY A 166 6.52 -2.29 28.60
C GLY A 166 6.45 -3.08 27.29
N ILE A 167 5.95 -2.45 26.21
CA ILE A 167 5.85 -3.08 24.90
C ILE A 167 7.27 -3.19 24.31
N SER A 168 7.60 -4.33 23.72
CA SER A 168 8.91 -4.55 23.09
C SER A 168 9.19 -3.53 21.98
N ILE A 169 10.43 -3.07 21.89
CA ILE A 169 10.83 -2.11 20.86
C ILE A 169 10.97 -2.84 19.53
N GLY A 170 10.06 -2.54 18.60
CA GLY A 170 10.04 -3.09 17.23
C GLY A 170 9.30 -4.41 17.09
N GLY A 171 8.93 -4.72 15.84
CA GLY A 171 8.12 -5.89 15.50
C GLY A 171 6.62 -5.68 15.69
N LEU A 172 5.86 -6.73 15.34
CA LEU A 172 4.39 -6.78 15.48
C LEU A 172 3.93 -7.70 16.60
N MET A 173 4.86 -8.26 17.36
CA MET A 173 4.56 -9.17 18.48
C MET A 173 5.80 -9.33 19.35
N ASP A 174 5.61 -9.82 20.57
CA ASP A 174 6.73 -10.14 21.44
C ASP A 174 7.63 -11.23 20.85
N PRO A 175 8.96 -11.14 21.05
CA PRO A 175 9.94 -12.07 20.47
C PRO A 175 9.63 -13.54 20.72
N GLN A 176 9.03 -13.87 21.89
CA GLN A 176 8.66 -15.23 22.27
C GLN A 176 7.60 -15.88 21.37
N TYR A 177 6.89 -15.10 20.51
CA TYR A 177 5.82 -15.59 19.64
C TYR A 177 6.23 -15.65 18.16
N ILE A 178 7.41 -15.17 17.77
CA ILE A 178 7.80 -15.03 16.36
C ILE A 178 7.69 -16.38 15.63
N ASP A 179 8.31 -17.43 16.15
CA ASP A 179 8.36 -18.75 15.51
C ASP A 179 7.27 -19.72 15.99
N LYS A 180 6.35 -19.24 16.84
CA LYS A 180 5.26 -20.09 17.33
C LYS A 180 4.06 -20.10 16.38
N PRO A 181 3.32 -21.21 16.33
CA PRO A 181 2.07 -21.25 15.57
C PRO A 181 1.06 -20.23 16.11
N TRP A 182 0.07 -19.90 15.31
CA TRP A 182 -1.00 -18.99 15.71
C TRP A 182 -1.75 -19.52 16.94
N SER A 183 -1.91 -18.65 17.94
CA SER A 183 -2.60 -18.91 19.20
C SER A 183 -3.24 -17.63 19.71
N VAL A 184 -4.18 -17.73 20.64
CA VAL A 184 -4.83 -16.56 21.24
C VAL A 184 -3.80 -15.60 21.87
N PRO A 185 -2.80 -16.05 22.67
CA PRO A 185 -1.76 -15.16 23.18
C PRO A 185 -0.95 -14.47 22.10
N LYS A 186 -0.61 -15.16 21.00
CA LYS A 186 0.08 -14.56 19.85
C LYS A 186 -0.79 -13.46 19.20
N ALA A 187 -2.07 -13.72 18.99
CA ALA A 187 -3.00 -12.74 18.42
C ALA A 187 -3.14 -11.50 19.31
N LEU A 188 -3.24 -11.68 20.62
CA LEU A 188 -3.28 -10.57 21.59
C LEU A 188 -1.98 -9.75 21.58
N SER A 189 -0.82 -10.42 21.50
CA SER A 189 0.46 -9.73 21.36
C SER A 189 0.53 -8.92 20.08
N VAL A 190 0.06 -9.46 18.94
CA VAL A 190 -0.02 -8.72 17.67
C VAL A 190 -0.93 -7.48 17.81
N LEU A 191 -2.10 -7.62 18.43
CA LEU A 191 -3.00 -6.48 18.64
C LEU A 191 -2.38 -5.41 19.56
N ALA A 192 -1.62 -5.84 20.59
CA ALA A 192 -0.93 -4.92 21.49
C ALA A 192 0.20 -4.13 20.83
N HIS A 193 0.77 -4.63 19.72
CA HIS A 193 1.82 -3.94 18.96
C HIS A 193 1.26 -3.17 17.76
N LEU A 194 0.08 -3.55 17.25
CA LEU A 194 -0.47 -3.06 15.99
C LEU A 194 -0.84 -1.56 16.01
N TRP A 195 -1.24 -1.02 17.17
CA TRP A 195 -1.70 0.38 17.27
C TRP A 195 -0.60 1.39 16.92
N ILE A 196 0.67 1.09 17.25
CA ILE A 196 1.79 2.01 16.99
C ILE A 196 1.98 2.22 15.48
N PRO A 197 2.22 1.17 14.65
CA PRO A 197 2.34 1.35 13.21
C PRO A 197 1.08 1.93 12.57
N VAL A 198 -0.11 1.57 13.05
CA VAL A 198 -1.38 2.09 12.55
C VAL A 198 -1.48 3.61 12.78
N ILE A 199 -1.16 4.10 13.97
CA ILE A 199 -1.16 5.55 14.24
C ILE A 199 -0.09 6.26 13.40
N VAL A 200 1.14 5.73 13.37
CA VAL A 200 2.25 6.36 12.64
C VAL A 200 1.95 6.47 11.15
N ILE A 201 1.60 5.35 10.51
CA ILE A 201 1.34 5.32 9.07
C ILE A 201 0.03 6.06 8.74
N GLY A 202 -0.99 5.90 9.59
CA GLY A 202 -2.31 6.48 9.40
C GLY A 202 -2.36 8.00 9.59
N THR A 203 -1.50 8.60 10.42
CA THR A 203 -1.56 10.03 10.75
C THR A 203 -1.45 10.93 9.52
N ALA A 204 -0.47 10.70 8.65
CA ALA A 204 -0.30 11.50 7.44
C ALA A 204 -1.49 11.34 6.47
N GLY A 205 -1.97 10.11 6.28
CA GLY A 205 -3.16 9.81 5.47
C GLY A 205 -4.43 10.46 6.04
N THR A 206 -4.62 10.39 7.36
CA THR A 206 -5.75 11.00 8.07
C THR A 206 -5.78 12.51 7.86
N ALA A 207 -4.66 13.19 8.06
CA ALA A 207 -4.57 14.64 7.90
C ALA A 207 -4.84 15.10 6.45
N ALA A 208 -4.33 14.37 5.46
CA ALA A 208 -4.61 14.64 4.05
C ALA A 208 -6.10 14.42 3.71
N MET A 209 -6.70 13.36 4.25
CA MET A 209 -8.10 13.02 4.02
C MET A 209 -9.04 14.05 4.67
N ILE A 210 -8.76 14.50 5.90
CA ILE A 210 -9.54 15.55 6.57
C ILE A 210 -9.61 16.80 5.71
N ARG A 211 -8.44 17.28 5.21
CA ARG A 211 -8.39 18.48 4.36
C ARG A 211 -9.20 18.32 3.09
N ARG A 212 -9.03 17.17 2.39
CA ARG A 212 -9.72 16.91 1.14
C ARG A 212 -11.23 16.79 1.34
N LEU A 213 -11.66 16.08 2.38
CA LEU A 213 -13.08 15.96 2.70
C LEU A 213 -13.69 17.30 3.07
N ARG A 214 -12.99 18.09 3.93
CA ARG A 214 -13.41 19.44 4.29
C ARG A 214 -13.61 20.31 3.07
N ALA A 215 -12.63 20.36 2.16
CA ALA A 215 -12.70 21.17 0.94
C ALA A 215 -13.86 20.74 0.05
N ASN A 216 -13.94 19.44 -0.30
CA ASN A 216 -15.01 18.93 -1.15
C ASN A 216 -16.40 19.14 -0.56
N LEU A 217 -16.54 18.96 0.75
CA LEU A 217 -17.84 19.15 1.41
C LEU A 217 -18.25 20.62 1.47
N LEU A 218 -17.31 21.53 1.68
CA LEU A 218 -17.57 22.97 1.63
C LEU A 218 -18.06 23.40 0.25
N ASP A 219 -17.42 22.91 -0.82
CA ASP A 219 -17.84 23.21 -2.20
C ASP A 219 -19.25 22.67 -2.48
N GLU A 220 -19.54 21.45 -2.01
CA GLU A 220 -20.85 20.82 -2.22
C GLU A 220 -21.96 21.50 -1.40
N LEU A 221 -21.67 22.00 -0.21
CA LEU A 221 -22.64 22.73 0.63
C LEU A 221 -23.17 24.02 0.00
N GLN A 222 -22.41 24.62 -0.94
CA GLN A 222 -22.76 25.85 -1.66
C GLN A 222 -23.57 25.58 -2.94
N LYS A 223 -23.74 24.35 -3.38
CA LYS A 223 -24.42 24.01 -4.63
C LYS A 223 -25.93 24.29 -4.57
N GLN A 224 -26.50 24.69 -5.71
CA GLN A 224 -27.91 25.07 -5.84
C GLN A 224 -28.90 23.97 -5.37
N TYR A 225 -28.56 22.69 -5.58
CA TYR A 225 -29.42 21.61 -5.14
C TYR A 225 -29.51 21.50 -3.60
N VAL A 226 -28.46 21.93 -2.90
CA VAL A 226 -28.45 22.00 -1.42
C VAL A 226 -29.30 23.16 -0.95
N VAL A 227 -29.16 24.34 -1.59
CA VAL A 227 -30.00 25.51 -1.31
C VAL A 227 -31.47 25.18 -1.52
N THR A 228 -31.82 24.54 -2.65
CA THR A 228 -33.18 24.13 -2.96
C THR A 228 -33.74 23.14 -1.93
N ALA A 229 -32.92 22.15 -1.51
CA ALA A 229 -33.35 21.18 -0.51
C ALA A 229 -33.57 21.83 0.87
N ARG A 230 -32.76 22.84 1.23
CA ARG A 230 -32.93 23.64 2.45
C ARG A 230 -34.21 24.45 2.39
N ALA A 231 -34.49 25.11 1.24
CA ALA A 231 -35.72 25.88 1.03
C ALA A 231 -36.99 25.01 1.11
N LYS A 232 -36.88 23.72 0.76
CA LYS A 232 -37.98 22.73 0.94
C LYS A 232 -38.14 22.23 2.37
N GLY A 233 -37.43 22.79 3.36
CA GLY A 233 -37.58 22.46 4.77
C GLY A 233 -36.93 21.14 5.20
N LEU A 234 -35.96 20.60 4.48
CA LEU A 234 -35.24 19.41 4.94
C LEU A 234 -34.44 19.71 6.20
N PRO A 235 -34.53 18.85 7.25
CA PRO A 235 -33.72 19.01 8.46
C PRO A 235 -32.20 18.98 8.13
N PRO A 236 -31.36 19.79 8.82
CA PRO A 236 -29.94 19.96 8.48
C PRO A 236 -29.15 18.65 8.37
N LEU A 237 -29.29 17.73 9.32
CA LEU A 237 -28.62 16.44 9.29
C LEU A 237 -29.06 15.57 8.10
N LYS A 238 -30.39 15.50 7.86
CA LYS A 238 -30.93 14.72 6.72
C LYS A 238 -30.46 15.31 5.39
N LEU A 239 -30.41 16.65 5.30
CA LEU A 239 -29.90 17.35 4.13
C LEU A 239 -28.42 17.01 3.90
N LEU A 240 -27.58 17.12 4.95
CA LEU A 240 -26.16 16.84 4.90
C LEU A 240 -25.85 15.43 4.39
N PHE A 241 -26.42 14.42 5.03
CA PHE A 241 -26.14 13.00 4.66
C PHE A 241 -26.74 12.60 3.32
N LYS A 242 -27.88 13.17 2.93
CA LYS A 242 -28.59 12.76 1.71
C LYS A 242 -27.97 13.32 0.44
N TYR A 243 -27.40 14.55 0.48
CA TYR A 243 -26.99 15.28 -0.71
C TYR A 243 -25.48 15.63 -0.69
N PRO A 244 -25.02 16.67 -0.01
CA PRO A 244 -23.65 17.15 -0.18
C PRO A 244 -22.60 16.14 0.26
N LEU A 245 -22.78 15.44 1.37
CA LEU A 245 -21.82 14.46 1.85
C LEU A 245 -21.64 13.32 0.85
N ARG A 246 -22.74 12.82 0.27
CA ARG A 246 -22.68 11.73 -0.72
C ARG A 246 -21.84 12.13 -1.94
N MET A 247 -21.97 13.37 -2.42
CA MET A 247 -21.20 13.87 -3.55
C MET A 247 -19.74 14.14 -3.18
N ALA A 248 -19.50 14.69 -1.98
CA ALA A 248 -18.16 14.94 -1.46
C ALA A 248 -17.33 13.66 -1.28
N LEU A 249 -17.98 12.50 -1.17
CA LEU A 249 -17.31 11.18 -1.04
C LEU A 249 -16.85 10.57 -2.36
N ASN A 250 -17.33 11.04 -3.51
CA ASN A 250 -16.97 10.46 -4.81
C ASN A 250 -15.45 10.32 -5.04
N PRO A 251 -14.59 11.32 -4.75
CA PRO A 251 -13.15 11.16 -4.90
C PRO A 251 -12.55 10.06 -4.03
N PHE A 252 -13.11 9.82 -2.83
CA PHE A 252 -12.61 8.78 -1.92
C PHE A 252 -12.95 7.37 -2.41
N ILE A 253 -14.09 7.23 -3.07
CA ILE A 253 -14.48 5.97 -3.70
C ILE A 253 -13.59 5.70 -4.92
N SER A 254 -13.26 6.75 -5.68
CA SER A 254 -12.29 6.68 -6.79
C SER A 254 -10.93 6.16 -6.34
N ASP A 255 -10.50 6.55 -5.13
CA ASP A 255 -9.17 6.23 -4.62
C ASP A 255 -9.07 4.83 -3.99
N ILE A 256 -10.18 4.13 -3.74
CA ILE A 256 -10.19 2.81 -3.05
C ILE A 256 -9.16 1.85 -3.66
N GLY A 257 -9.07 1.81 -4.98
CA GLY A 257 -8.17 0.91 -5.68
C GLY A 257 -6.68 1.19 -5.47
N SER A 258 -6.32 2.46 -5.24
CA SER A 258 -4.94 2.87 -5.02
C SER A 258 -4.54 2.92 -3.54
N LEU A 259 -5.50 2.79 -2.62
CA LEU A 259 -5.23 2.92 -1.18
C LEU A 259 -4.26 1.86 -0.67
N LEU A 260 -4.49 0.60 -0.99
CA LEU A 260 -3.66 -0.51 -0.49
C LEU A 260 -2.21 -0.41 -0.98
N PRO A 261 -1.93 -0.27 -2.29
CA PRO A 261 -0.58 -0.03 -2.78
C PRO A 261 0.08 1.21 -2.18
N HIS A 262 -0.69 2.30 -2.03
CA HIS A 262 -0.18 3.54 -1.45
C HIS A 262 0.23 3.39 0.01
N VAL A 263 -0.57 2.70 0.82
CA VAL A 263 -0.24 2.44 2.24
C VAL A 263 0.96 1.51 2.35
N ILE A 264 1.04 0.46 1.54
CA ILE A 264 2.19 -0.47 1.53
C ILE A 264 3.48 0.28 1.16
N SER A 265 3.44 1.10 0.11
CA SER A 265 4.58 1.90 -0.37
C SER A 265 5.00 2.97 0.65
N GLY A 266 4.04 3.72 1.19
CA GLY A 266 4.28 4.76 2.20
C GLY A 266 4.74 4.23 3.56
N ALA A 267 4.38 3.00 3.87
CA ALA A 267 4.78 2.34 5.11
C ALA A 267 6.19 1.74 5.09
N ALA A 268 6.87 1.66 3.93
CA ALA A 268 8.12 0.93 3.81
C ALA A 268 9.21 1.43 4.79
N ILE A 269 9.43 2.74 4.87
CA ILE A 269 10.44 3.34 5.78
C ILE A 269 10.05 3.09 7.25
N VAL A 270 8.78 3.29 7.59
CA VAL A 270 8.26 3.04 8.95
C VAL A 270 8.43 1.56 9.31
N SER A 271 8.14 0.66 8.37
CA SER A 271 8.29 -0.79 8.58
C SER A 271 9.75 -1.19 8.84
N VAL A 272 10.71 -0.56 8.16
CA VAL A 272 12.15 -0.78 8.41
C VAL A 272 12.53 -0.29 9.81
N VAL A 273 12.17 0.95 10.15
CA VAL A 273 12.49 1.57 11.45
C VAL A 273 11.88 0.78 12.62
N MET A 274 10.67 0.27 12.43
CA MET A 274 9.94 -0.51 13.43
C MET A 274 10.24 -2.02 13.36
N SER A 275 11.11 -2.48 12.46
CA SER A 275 11.42 -3.91 12.23
C SER A 275 10.17 -4.76 12.02
N LEU A 276 9.20 -4.25 11.25
CA LEU A 276 7.94 -4.97 11.00
C LEU A 276 8.17 -6.14 10.03
N PRO A 277 7.58 -7.32 10.28
CA PRO A 277 7.68 -8.48 9.38
C PRO A 277 6.76 -8.31 8.16
N THR A 278 6.90 -7.18 7.45
CA THR A 278 6.09 -6.81 6.30
C THR A 278 6.90 -6.87 5.00
N THR A 279 6.23 -6.67 3.88
CA THR A 279 6.85 -6.70 2.55
C THR A 279 7.74 -5.49 2.26
N GLY A 280 7.64 -4.40 3.02
CA GLY A 280 8.48 -3.20 2.83
C GLY A 280 9.97 -3.47 3.05
N PRO A 281 10.38 -3.95 4.24
CA PRO A 281 11.77 -4.36 4.49
C PRO A 281 12.26 -5.42 3.51
N MET A 282 11.44 -6.44 3.22
CA MET A 282 11.75 -7.48 2.23
C MET A 282 12.11 -6.90 0.85
N LEU A 283 11.33 -5.94 0.36
CA LEU A 283 11.60 -5.31 -0.93
C LEU A 283 12.91 -4.52 -0.89
N LEU A 284 13.17 -3.82 0.22
CA LEU A 284 14.43 -3.08 0.38
C LEU A 284 15.63 -4.03 0.36
N ASP A 285 15.55 -5.15 1.05
CA ASP A 285 16.60 -6.16 1.08
C ASP A 285 16.80 -6.78 -0.31
N ALA A 286 15.71 -7.10 -1.02
CA ALA A 286 15.77 -7.63 -2.38
C ALA A 286 16.43 -6.65 -3.36
N LEU A 287 16.15 -5.35 -3.24
CA LEU A 287 16.77 -4.32 -4.09
C LEU A 287 18.26 -4.14 -3.76
N ARG A 288 18.64 -4.17 -2.48
CA ARG A 288 20.04 -4.05 -2.04
C ARG A 288 20.87 -5.25 -2.45
N SER A 289 20.33 -6.46 -2.33
CA SER A 289 20.99 -7.70 -2.72
C SER A 289 20.91 -8.00 -4.22
N GLN A 290 20.26 -7.13 -5.01
CA GLN A 290 19.99 -7.35 -6.44
C GLN A 290 19.27 -8.69 -6.73
N ASP A 291 18.36 -9.09 -5.82
CA ASP A 291 17.53 -10.26 -6.02
C ASP A 291 16.39 -9.93 -7.00
N MET A 292 16.68 -10.09 -8.28
CA MET A 292 15.79 -9.72 -9.39
C MET A 292 14.43 -10.42 -9.31
N TYR A 293 14.42 -11.73 -9.00
CA TYR A 293 13.17 -12.50 -8.95
C TYR A 293 12.28 -12.04 -7.79
N LEU A 294 12.85 -11.82 -6.61
CA LEU A 294 12.08 -11.34 -5.46
C LEU A 294 11.57 -9.93 -5.69
N ALA A 295 12.44 -8.99 -6.07
CA ALA A 295 12.07 -7.59 -6.28
C ALA A 295 11.08 -7.45 -7.45
N GLY A 296 11.38 -8.04 -8.61
CA GLY A 296 10.56 -7.95 -9.82
C GLY A 296 9.19 -8.56 -9.66
N SER A 297 9.14 -9.79 -9.14
CA SER A 297 7.87 -10.48 -8.96
C SER A 297 6.98 -9.82 -7.91
N PHE A 298 7.56 -9.31 -6.82
CA PHE A 298 6.80 -8.56 -5.82
C PHE A 298 6.27 -7.23 -6.37
N LEU A 299 7.09 -6.45 -7.09
CA LEU A 299 6.63 -5.22 -7.73
C LEU A 299 5.54 -5.49 -8.78
N MET A 300 5.67 -6.56 -9.56
CA MET A 300 4.63 -6.96 -10.52
C MET A 300 3.34 -7.39 -9.83
N PHE A 301 3.43 -8.10 -8.71
CA PHE A 301 2.28 -8.43 -7.87
C PHE A 301 1.59 -7.17 -7.34
N MET A 302 2.35 -6.17 -6.87
CA MET A 302 1.81 -4.88 -6.42
C MET A 302 1.15 -4.11 -7.56
N ALA A 303 1.73 -4.13 -8.76
CA ALA A 303 1.13 -3.53 -9.95
C ALA A 303 -0.19 -4.21 -10.33
N PHE A 304 -0.24 -5.53 -10.27
CA PHE A 304 -1.44 -6.32 -10.51
C PHE A 304 -2.55 -5.97 -9.50
N LEU A 305 -2.23 -5.92 -8.20
CA LEU A 305 -3.18 -5.49 -7.17
C LEU A 305 -3.68 -4.05 -7.41
N THR A 306 -2.80 -3.15 -7.85
CA THR A 306 -3.17 -1.77 -8.16
C THR A 306 -4.15 -1.72 -9.33
N VAL A 307 -3.87 -2.43 -10.41
CA VAL A 307 -4.73 -2.47 -11.60
C VAL A 307 -6.09 -3.07 -11.27
N ILE A 308 -6.14 -4.15 -10.50
CA ILE A 308 -7.41 -4.72 -10.02
C ILE A 308 -8.14 -3.73 -9.11
N GLY A 309 -7.43 -3.09 -8.20
CA GLY A 309 -8.02 -2.12 -7.28
C GLY A 309 -8.64 -0.93 -8.03
N VAL A 310 -7.95 -0.38 -9.02
CA VAL A 310 -8.48 0.68 -9.90
C VAL A 310 -9.73 0.19 -10.63
N PHE A 311 -9.71 -1.03 -11.16
CA PHE A 311 -10.89 -1.63 -11.80
C PHE A 311 -12.10 -1.73 -10.85
N VAL A 312 -11.87 -2.16 -9.61
CA VAL A 312 -12.92 -2.21 -8.58
C VAL A 312 -13.45 -0.82 -8.24
N SER A 313 -12.56 0.18 -8.13
CA SER A 313 -12.93 1.59 -7.94
C SER A 313 -13.80 2.12 -9.08
N ASP A 314 -13.39 1.87 -10.31
CA ASP A 314 -14.16 2.26 -11.51
C ASP A 314 -15.56 1.63 -11.53
N LEU A 315 -15.64 0.36 -11.11
CA LEU A 315 -16.92 -0.34 -10.99
C LEU A 315 -17.80 0.26 -9.90
N ALA A 316 -17.22 0.55 -8.74
CA ALA A 316 -17.93 1.19 -7.63
C ALA A 316 -18.45 2.57 -8.01
N LEU A 317 -17.63 3.39 -8.69
CA LEU A 317 -18.06 4.69 -9.21
C LEU A 317 -19.18 4.56 -10.24
N ALA A 318 -19.07 3.63 -11.18
CA ALA A 318 -20.10 3.39 -12.19
C ALA A 318 -21.44 2.91 -11.58
N LEU A 319 -21.41 2.29 -10.40
CA LEU A 319 -22.62 1.93 -9.64
C LEU A 319 -23.23 3.13 -8.90
N LEU A 320 -22.39 4.05 -8.41
CA LEU A 320 -22.82 5.21 -7.63
C LEU A 320 -23.29 6.39 -8.49
N ASP A 321 -22.59 6.64 -9.61
CA ASP A 321 -22.94 7.69 -10.57
C ASP A 321 -23.23 7.11 -11.96
N PRO A 322 -24.53 6.98 -12.32
CA PRO A 322 -24.91 6.48 -13.65
C PRO A 322 -24.42 7.32 -14.84
N ARG A 323 -24.01 8.58 -14.62
CA ARG A 323 -23.52 9.49 -15.69
C ARG A 323 -22.21 9.00 -16.27
N ILE A 324 -21.36 8.38 -15.46
CA ILE A 324 -20.07 7.81 -15.88
C ILE A 324 -20.28 6.73 -16.95
N ARG A 325 -21.37 5.98 -16.88
CA ARG A 325 -21.73 4.95 -17.87
C ARG A 325 -22.09 5.51 -19.24
N LEU A 326 -22.69 6.71 -19.26
CA LEU A 326 -23.16 7.36 -20.50
C LEU A 326 -22.01 8.02 -21.28
N GLN A 327 -20.95 8.46 -20.59
CA GLN A 327 -19.77 9.05 -21.24
C GLN A 327 -18.89 8.00 -21.91
N ALA A 328 -18.75 6.82 -21.32
CA ALA A 328 -17.98 5.72 -21.90
C ALA A 328 -18.63 5.11 -23.16
N GLY A 329 -19.94 5.27 -23.35
CA GLY A 329 -20.66 4.82 -24.56
C GLY A 329 -20.63 5.80 -25.74
N ARG A 330 -20.08 7.02 -25.56
CA ARG A 330 -19.96 8.05 -26.60
C ARG A 330 -18.56 8.16 -27.21
N GLY A 331 -17.61 7.40 -26.76
CA GLY A 331 -16.22 7.39 -27.22
C GLY A 331 -15.85 6.19 -28.11
N LEU A 332 -16.83 5.50 -28.70
CA LEU A 332 -16.65 4.47 -29.73
C LEU A 332 -17.29 4.92 -31.03
#